data_aed45f9cbfe25452606893b843508b13
#
_entry.id   aed45f9cbfe25452606893b843508b13
#
_cell.length_a   1.000
_cell.length_b   1.000
_cell.length_c   1.000
_cell.angle_alpha   90.00
_cell.angle_beta   90.00
_cell.angle_gamma   90.00
#
_symmetry.space_group_name_H-M   'P 1'
#
loop_
_entity.id
_entity.type
_entity.pdbx_description
1 polymer ?
#
loop_
_entity_poly.entity_id
_entity_poly.type
_entity_poly.pdbx_seq_one_letter_code
_entity_poly.pdbx_strand_id
1 'polypeptide(L)'
;MKETDITLEAILRCYQPDEQELIKYSYHLAEEALKDKVRENKKPFIEHPLGVAYIVSNEIGLRYESVAAVFLHEAIRFNPDILPQIPKGKFSDEIINIALSLNKIA
;
A
#
# COMPACT_ATOMS: atom_id res chain seq x y z
N MET A 1 10.34 10.43 15.57
CA MET A 1 9.49 9.62 14.70
C MET A 1 9.54 10.14 13.28
N LYS A 2 9.70 9.24 12.31
CA LYS A 2 9.74 9.65 10.90
C LYS A 2 8.35 10.10 10.43
N GLU A 3 8.34 11.03 9.48
CA GLU A 3 7.09 11.49 8.87
C GLU A 3 6.27 10.35 8.27
N THR A 4 6.96 9.36 7.67
CA THR A 4 6.28 8.18 7.11
C THR A 4 5.56 7.37 8.18
N ASP A 5 6.13 7.27 9.39
CA ASP A 5 5.51 6.57 10.50
C ASP A 5 4.24 7.28 10.97
N ILE A 6 4.28 8.62 11.02
CA ILE A 6 3.14 9.43 11.42
C ILE A 6 2.00 9.28 10.42
N THR A 7 2.32 9.31 9.12
CA THR A 7 1.33 9.15 8.06
C THR A 7 0.70 7.76 8.11
N LEU A 8 1.51 6.71 8.27
CA LEU A 8 0.99 5.36 8.36
C LEU A 8 0.05 5.19 9.55
N GLU A 9 0.41 5.74 10.71
CA GLU A 9 -0.47 5.67 11.88
C GLU A 9 -1.80 6.38 11.64
N ALA A 10 -1.78 7.52 10.95
CA ALA A 10 -3.00 8.26 10.62
C ALA A 10 -3.92 7.44 9.72
N ILE A 11 -3.35 6.66 8.80
CA ILE A 11 -4.11 5.75 7.95
C ILE A 11 -4.71 4.62 8.79
N LEU A 12 -3.89 3.97 9.61
CA LEU A 12 -4.31 2.80 10.38
C LEU A 12 -5.44 3.12 11.36
N ARG A 13 -5.46 4.32 11.92
CA ARG A 13 -6.50 4.72 12.86
C ARG A 13 -7.91 4.66 12.28
N CYS A 14 -8.05 4.66 10.97
CA CYS A 14 -9.35 4.61 10.32
C CYS A 14 -9.97 3.21 10.31
N TYR A 15 -9.22 2.18 10.73
CA TYR A 15 -9.61 0.79 10.50
C TYR A 15 -9.50 -0.05 11.76
N GLN A 16 -10.12 -1.25 11.71
CA GLN A 16 -10.12 -2.21 12.81
C GLN A 16 -8.76 -2.92 12.92
N PRO A 17 -8.42 -3.50 14.09
CA PRO A 17 -7.11 -4.10 14.29
C PRO A 17 -6.71 -5.17 13.27
N ASP A 18 -7.64 -6.05 12.88
CA ASP A 18 -7.35 -7.06 11.87
C ASP A 18 -7.11 -6.44 10.49
N GLU A 19 -7.88 -5.41 10.17
CA GLU A 19 -7.72 -4.65 8.93
C GLU A 19 -6.39 -3.91 8.92
N GLN A 20 -6.00 -3.35 10.06
CA GLN A 20 -4.70 -2.68 10.20
C GLN A 20 -3.54 -3.63 9.92
N GLU A 21 -3.63 -4.87 10.41
CA GLU A 21 -2.58 -5.85 10.19
C GLU A 21 -2.38 -6.13 8.70
N LEU A 22 -3.46 -6.24 7.95
CA LEU A 22 -3.37 -6.47 6.51
C LEU A 22 -2.79 -5.25 5.78
N ILE A 23 -3.21 -4.05 6.19
CA ILE A 23 -2.65 -2.82 5.63
C ILE A 23 -1.15 -2.73 5.90
N LYS A 24 -0.72 -3.03 7.12
CA LYS A 24 0.71 -3.04 7.47
C LYS A 24 1.48 -4.04 6.61
N TYR A 25 0.92 -5.23 6.41
CA TYR A 25 1.55 -6.24 5.57
C TYR A 25 1.76 -5.72 4.16
N SER A 26 0.72 -5.15 3.56
CA SER A 26 0.81 -4.60 2.20
C SER A 26 1.78 -3.41 2.13
N TYR A 27 1.80 -2.57 3.18
CA TYR A 27 2.75 -1.47 3.27
C TYR A 27 4.20 -1.98 3.28
N HIS A 28 4.49 -3.01 4.06
CA HIS A 28 5.84 -3.56 4.11
C HIS A 28 6.27 -4.21 2.80
N LEU A 29 5.33 -4.81 2.05
CA LEU A 29 5.63 -5.29 0.71
C LEU A 29 6.05 -4.14 -0.21
N ALA A 30 5.30 -3.03 -0.15
CA ALA A 30 5.63 -1.85 -0.95
C ALA A 30 6.94 -1.22 -0.50
N GLU A 31 7.15 -1.11 0.81
CA GLU A 31 8.37 -0.54 1.36
C GLU A 31 9.59 -1.32 0.89
N GLU A 32 9.54 -2.65 0.93
CA GLU A 32 10.64 -3.49 0.48
C GLU A 32 10.88 -3.34 -1.02
N ALA A 33 9.82 -3.29 -1.81
CA ALA A 33 9.94 -3.14 -3.26
C ALA A 33 10.49 -1.77 -3.66
N LEU A 34 10.24 -0.74 -2.84
CA LEU A 34 10.61 0.64 -3.15
C LEU A 34 11.83 1.15 -2.38
N LYS A 35 12.46 0.32 -1.56
CA LYS A 35 13.49 0.78 -0.62
C LYS A 35 14.65 1.52 -1.27
N ASP A 36 14.99 1.18 -2.51
CA ASP A 36 16.10 1.80 -3.24
C ASP A 36 15.61 2.79 -4.29
N LYS A 37 14.32 3.13 -4.28
CA LYS A 37 13.73 4.02 -5.27
C LYS A 37 13.56 5.41 -4.69
N VAL A 38 13.90 6.42 -5.49
CA VAL A 38 13.69 7.81 -5.14
C VAL A 38 12.92 8.50 -6.26
N ARG A 39 12.16 9.54 -5.90
CA ARG A 39 11.43 10.35 -6.86
C ARG A 39 12.37 11.43 -7.42
N GLU A 40 11.87 12.16 -8.41
CA GLU A 40 12.63 13.26 -9.02
C GLU A 40 13.08 14.31 -7.98
N ASN A 41 12.26 14.52 -6.94
CA ASN A 41 12.60 15.45 -5.85
C ASN A 41 13.57 14.83 -4.82
N LYS A 42 14.12 13.66 -5.11
CA LYS A 42 15.05 12.91 -4.29
C LYS A 42 14.48 12.39 -2.96
N LYS A 43 13.15 12.44 -2.78
CA LYS A 43 12.49 11.86 -1.62
C LYS A 43 12.22 10.38 -1.83
N PRO A 44 12.16 9.57 -0.75
CA PRO A 44 11.85 8.14 -0.87
C PRO A 44 10.54 7.91 -1.61
N PHE A 45 10.53 6.97 -2.53
CA PHE A 45 9.36 6.72 -3.37
C PHE A 45 8.16 6.25 -2.54
N ILE A 46 8.40 5.59 -1.41
CA ILE A 46 7.31 5.09 -0.54
C ILE A 46 6.38 6.23 -0.08
N GLU A 47 6.84 7.46 -0.04
CA GLU A 47 6.01 8.61 0.34
C GLU A 47 4.86 8.82 -0.64
N HIS A 48 5.02 8.40 -1.90
CA HIS A 48 3.95 8.54 -2.90
C HIS A 48 2.74 7.64 -2.56
N PRO A 49 2.88 6.30 -2.44
CA PRO A 49 1.71 5.50 -2.05
C PRO A 49 1.20 5.81 -0.65
N LEU A 50 2.06 6.25 0.29
CA LEU A 50 1.59 6.70 1.59
C LEU A 50 0.66 7.90 1.46
N GLY A 51 1.00 8.88 0.63
CA GLY A 51 0.16 10.04 0.40
C GLY A 51 -1.17 9.68 -0.23
N VAL A 52 -1.16 8.78 -1.21
CA VAL A 52 -2.39 8.29 -1.85
C VAL A 52 -3.25 7.54 -0.82
N ALA A 53 -2.66 6.66 -0.04
CA ALA A 53 -3.39 5.91 0.98
C ALA A 53 -3.99 6.83 2.05
N TYR A 54 -3.28 7.90 2.40
CA TYR A 54 -3.80 8.90 3.34
C TYR A 54 -5.07 9.57 2.78
N ILE A 55 -5.05 9.97 1.53
CA ILE A 55 -6.21 10.57 0.88
C ILE A 55 -7.38 9.59 0.85
N VAL A 56 -7.10 8.35 0.45
CA VAL A 56 -8.11 7.29 0.36
C VAL A 56 -8.76 7.03 1.72
N SER A 57 -7.98 7.00 2.79
CA SER A 57 -8.48 6.65 4.12
C SER A 57 -9.08 7.84 4.86
N ASN A 58 -8.40 9.00 4.85
CA ASN A 58 -8.77 10.14 5.68
C ASN A 58 -9.67 11.15 4.98
N GLU A 59 -9.51 11.32 3.67
CA GLU A 59 -10.27 12.34 2.93
C GLU A 59 -11.46 11.76 2.19
N ILE A 60 -11.30 10.57 1.57
CA ILE A 60 -12.39 9.92 0.84
C ILE A 60 -13.15 8.94 1.74
N GLY A 61 -12.44 8.24 2.61
CA GLY A 61 -13.06 7.30 3.55
C GLY A 61 -13.40 5.94 2.95
N LEU A 62 -12.55 5.43 2.06
CA LEU A 62 -12.77 4.12 1.47
C LEU A 62 -12.44 2.99 2.46
N ARG A 63 -12.89 1.78 2.15
CA ARG A 63 -12.68 0.60 2.98
C ARG A 63 -11.21 0.17 2.93
N TYR A 64 -10.80 -0.66 3.91
CA TYR A 64 -9.42 -1.12 4.04
C TYR A 64 -8.91 -1.87 2.82
N GLU A 65 -9.79 -2.54 2.08
CA GLU A 65 -9.41 -3.26 0.86
C GLU A 65 -8.76 -2.32 -0.16
N SER A 66 -9.31 -1.12 -0.29
CA SER A 66 -8.76 -0.12 -1.22
C SER A 66 -7.40 0.37 -0.75
N VAL A 67 -7.24 0.58 0.56
CA VAL A 67 -5.96 1.03 1.12
C VAL A 67 -4.88 -0.04 0.92
N ALA A 68 -5.20 -1.29 1.27
CA ALA A 68 -4.26 -2.39 1.07
C ALA A 68 -3.88 -2.52 -0.41
N ALA A 69 -4.84 -2.33 -1.31
CA ALA A 69 -4.60 -2.43 -2.75
C ALA A 69 -3.67 -1.31 -3.26
N VAL A 70 -3.72 -0.12 -2.66
CA VAL A 70 -2.80 0.97 -3.03
C VAL A 70 -1.34 0.53 -2.81
N PHE A 71 -1.05 -0.03 -1.65
CA PHE A 71 0.30 -0.51 -1.37
C PHE A 71 0.67 -1.73 -2.20
N LEU A 72 -0.26 -2.68 -2.33
CA LEU A 72 -0.01 -3.90 -3.09
C LEU A 72 0.28 -3.60 -4.57
N HIS A 73 -0.45 -2.65 -5.17
CA HIS A 73 -0.25 -2.31 -6.58
C HIS A 73 1.15 -1.74 -6.82
N GLU A 74 1.67 -0.94 -5.89
CA GLU A 74 3.03 -0.42 -6.01
C GLU A 74 4.05 -1.54 -5.84
N ALA A 75 3.82 -2.46 -4.90
CA ALA A 75 4.71 -3.60 -4.72
C ALA A 75 4.79 -4.44 -6.00
N ILE A 76 3.65 -4.70 -6.63
CA ILE A 76 3.60 -5.46 -7.89
C ILE A 76 4.29 -4.71 -9.02
N ARG A 77 4.08 -3.40 -9.10
CA ARG A 77 4.65 -2.56 -10.15
C ARG A 77 6.18 -2.63 -10.18
N PHE A 78 6.80 -2.60 -9.00
CA PHE A 78 8.27 -2.58 -8.89
C PHE A 78 8.87 -3.96 -8.63
N ASN A 79 8.04 -4.96 -8.30
CA ASN A 79 8.45 -6.35 -8.16
C ASN A 79 7.34 -7.25 -8.71
N PRO A 80 7.28 -7.41 -10.06
CA PRO A 80 6.17 -8.17 -10.67
C PRO A 80 6.09 -9.64 -10.20
N ASP A 81 7.17 -10.20 -9.67
CA ASP A 81 7.21 -11.59 -9.23
C ASP A 81 6.73 -11.77 -7.79
N ILE A 82 6.23 -10.70 -7.15
CA ILE A 82 5.90 -10.78 -5.73
C ILE A 82 4.63 -11.61 -5.45
N LEU A 83 3.65 -11.59 -6.36
CA LEU A 83 2.38 -12.28 -6.12
C LEU A 83 2.54 -13.77 -5.82
N PRO A 84 3.33 -14.54 -6.58
CA PRO A 84 3.53 -15.96 -6.25
C PRO A 84 4.21 -16.19 -4.91
N GLN A 85 4.90 -15.18 -4.38
CA GLN A 85 5.62 -15.30 -3.11
C GLN A 85 4.73 -14.99 -1.91
N ILE A 86 3.56 -14.39 -2.14
CA ILE A 86 2.62 -14.06 -1.07
C ILE A 86 1.80 -15.31 -0.73
N PRO A 87 1.63 -15.65 0.55
CA PRO A 87 0.82 -16.82 0.93
C PRO A 87 -0.58 -16.74 0.32
N LYS A 88 -1.02 -17.85 -0.25
CA LYS A 88 -2.32 -17.95 -0.87
C LYS A 88 -3.41 -17.64 0.17
N GLY A 89 -4.34 -16.76 -0.20
CA GLY A 89 -5.42 -16.36 0.69
C GLY A 89 -5.08 -15.23 1.63
N LYS A 90 -3.83 -14.73 1.61
CA LYS A 90 -3.45 -13.59 2.44
C LYS A 90 -4.25 -12.35 2.07
N PHE A 91 -4.40 -12.09 0.77
CA PHE A 91 -5.25 -11.02 0.27
C PHE A 91 -6.49 -11.62 -0.37
N SER A 92 -7.64 -10.96 -0.20
CA SER A 92 -8.86 -11.36 -0.88
C SER A 92 -8.72 -11.13 -2.38
N ASP A 93 -9.56 -11.82 -3.16
CA ASP A 93 -9.58 -11.60 -4.61
C ASP A 93 -9.94 -10.15 -4.94
N GLU A 94 -10.78 -9.52 -4.13
CA GLU A 94 -11.14 -8.11 -4.31
C GLU A 94 -9.91 -7.20 -4.24
N ILE A 95 -9.07 -7.39 -3.22
CA ILE A 95 -7.85 -6.58 -3.05
C ILE A 95 -6.91 -6.78 -4.25
N ILE A 96 -6.71 -8.05 -4.64
CA ILE A 96 -5.83 -8.37 -5.76
C ILE A 96 -6.36 -7.75 -7.05
N ASN A 97 -7.67 -7.84 -7.30
CA ASN A 97 -8.27 -7.29 -8.51
C ASN A 97 -8.15 -5.77 -8.56
N ILE A 98 -8.35 -5.09 -7.42
CA ILE A 98 -8.18 -3.64 -7.35
C ILE A 98 -6.73 -3.27 -7.67
N ALA A 99 -5.77 -3.97 -7.05
CA ALA A 99 -4.35 -3.70 -7.24
C ALA A 99 -3.95 -3.88 -8.71
N LEU A 100 -4.40 -4.96 -9.34
CA LEU A 100 -4.10 -5.23 -10.74
C LEU A 100 -4.75 -4.20 -11.66
N SER A 101 -5.96 -3.76 -11.34
CA SER A 101 -6.66 -2.72 -12.10
C SER A 101 -5.92 -1.39 -12.03
N LEU A 102 -5.40 -1.03 -10.85
CA LEU A 102 -4.60 0.19 -10.69
C LEU A 102 -3.35 0.14 -11.56
N ASN A 103 -2.72 -1.02 -11.68
CA ASN A 103 -1.53 -1.17 -12.53
C ASN A 103 -1.84 -0.98 -14.02
N LYS A 104 -3.06 -1.27 -14.46
CA LYS A 104 -3.45 -1.09 -15.86
C LYS A 104 -3.58 0.37 -16.26
N ILE A 105 -3.90 1.24 -15.31
CA ILE A 105 -4.10 2.67 -15.59
C ILE A 105 -2.92 3.52 -15.15
N ALA A 106 -1.96 2.93 -14.48
CA ALA A 106 -0.77 3.65 -13.97
C ALA A 106 0.30 3.87 -15.08
#